data_3628e52cc4a188405849237ff99aa90a
#
_entry.id   3628e52cc4a188405849237ff99aa90a
#
_cell.length_a   1.000
_cell.length_b   1.000
_cell.length_c   1.000
_cell.angle_alpha   90.00
_cell.angle_beta   90.00
_cell.angle_gamma   90.00
#
_symmetry.space_group_name_H-M   'P 1'
#
loop_
_entity.id
_entity.type
_entity.pdbx_description
1 polymer ?
#
loop_
_entity_poly.entity_id
_entity_poly.type
_entity_poly.pdbx_seq_one_letter_code
_entity_poly.pdbx_strand_id
1 'polypeptide(L)'
;MLDIRAFIRDWLSRVEIIDVAMEGYAMGAKGKVFHLGELGGLVKMELADIDKYPLIIPPTTLKKYVTGAGTGQKNQMILHTYKKWGPTFTDDNACDAYGLARLCSGDGTLAYEKAIYQQVQRPDYREI
;
A
#
# COMPACT_ATOMS: atom_id res chain seq x y z
N MET A 1 10.69 23.48 12.52
CA MET A 1 10.02 22.16 12.51
C MET A 1 9.45 21.91 11.13
N LEU A 2 9.68 20.73 10.57
CA LEU A 2 9.11 20.35 9.27
C LEU A 2 7.59 20.20 9.40
N ASP A 3 6.84 20.91 8.55
CA ASP A 3 5.40 20.74 8.47
C ASP A 3 5.10 19.55 7.57
N ILE A 4 4.78 18.40 8.18
CA ILE A 4 4.54 17.15 7.47
C ILE A 4 3.32 17.28 6.54
N ARG A 5 2.27 17.97 6.97
CA ARG A 5 1.08 18.17 6.14
C ARG A 5 1.41 18.97 4.88
N ALA A 6 2.18 20.05 5.03
CA ALA A 6 2.60 20.87 3.90
C ALA A 6 3.46 20.07 2.93
N PHE A 7 4.35 19.22 3.45
CA PHE A 7 5.18 18.34 2.63
C PHE A 7 4.32 17.36 1.81
N ILE A 8 3.37 16.70 2.46
CA ILE A 8 2.47 15.75 1.79
C ILE A 8 1.64 16.45 0.72
N ARG A 9 1.07 17.61 1.06
CA ARG A 9 0.26 18.41 0.14
C ARG A 9 1.05 18.83 -1.08
N ASP A 10 2.26 19.32 -0.87
CA ASP A 10 3.15 19.73 -1.97
C ASP A 10 3.47 18.54 -2.88
N TRP A 11 3.81 17.39 -2.28
CA TRP A 11 4.10 16.19 -3.06
C TRP A 11 2.89 15.73 -3.88
N LEU A 12 1.71 15.69 -3.27
CA LEU A 12 0.48 15.28 -3.95
C LEU A 12 0.12 16.22 -5.11
N SER A 13 0.46 17.51 -4.98
CA SER A 13 0.18 18.50 -6.03
C SER A 13 1.04 18.32 -7.28
N ARG A 14 2.15 17.58 -7.18
CA ARG A 14 3.10 17.38 -8.28
C ARG A 14 2.81 16.16 -9.14
N VAL A 15 1.86 15.32 -8.74
CA VAL A 15 1.54 14.07 -9.43
C VAL A 15 0.06 14.01 -9.76
N GLU A 16 -0.26 13.38 -10.87
CA GLU A 16 -1.65 13.06 -11.19
C GLU A 16 -1.97 11.74 -10.51
N ILE A 17 -2.94 11.76 -9.59
CA ILE A 17 -3.31 10.60 -8.78
C ILE A 17 -4.55 9.97 -9.37
N ILE A 18 -4.42 8.72 -9.83
CA ILE A 18 -5.55 7.94 -10.34
C ILE A 18 -6.23 7.21 -9.18
N ASP A 19 -5.43 6.53 -8.35
CA ASP A 19 -5.94 5.85 -7.17
C ASP A 19 -4.83 5.74 -6.13
N VAL A 20 -5.19 5.36 -4.90
CA VAL A 20 -4.26 5.27 -3.77
C VAL A 20 -4.54 4.00 -2.99
N ALA A 21 -3.50 3.30 -2.59
CA ALA A 21 -3.58 2.19 -1.66
C ALA A 21 -2.62 2.41 -0.50
N MET A 22 -3.03 2.04 0.70
CA MET A 22 -2.23 2.10 1.90
C MET A 22 -2.24 0.75 2.59
N GLU A 23 -1.15 0.40 3.26
CA GLU A 23 -1.09 -0.80 4.07
C GLU A 23 -1.88 -0.60 5.37
N GLY A 24 -2.72 -1.58 5.70
CA GLY A 24 -3.41 -1.61 6.99
C GLY A 24 -2.45 -1.98 8.12
N TYR A 25 -2.83 -1.66 9.36
CA TYR A 25 -1.97 -1.95 10.50
C TYR A 25 -2.05 -3.42 10.87
N ALA A 26 -0.89 -4.03 11.16
CA ALA A 26 -0.82 -5.39 11.65
C ALA A 26 -1.34 -5.43 13.11
N MET A 27 -2.22 -6.36 13.41
CA MET A 27 -2.66 -6.59 14.78
C MET A 27 -1.48 -7.07 15.62
N GLY A 28 -1.28 -6.46 16.80
CA GLY A 28 -0.20 -6.81 17.72
C GLY A 28 1.09 -6.03 17.54
N ALA A 29 1.19 -5.12 16.58
CA ALA A 29 2.34 -4.23 16.49
C ALA A 29 2.27 -3.18 17.59
N LYS A 30 3.08 -3.35 18.64
CA LYS A 30 3.07 -2.49 19.82
C LYS A 30 3.91 -1.24 19.61
N GLY A 31 3.49 -0.09 20.12
CA GLY A 31 4.25 1.17 20.13
C GLY A 31 4.32 1.85 18.76
N LYS A 32 4.85 1.19 17.77
CA LYS A 32 4.98 1.73 16.42
C LYS A 32 3.63 1.99 15.75
N VAL A 33 2.58 1.23 16.11
CA VAL A 33 1.23 1.40 15.55
C VAL A 33 0.68 2.79 15.83
N PHE A 34 0.95 3.34 17.03
CA PHE A 34 0.45 4.65 17.41
C PHE A 34 1.01 5.75 16.49
N HIS A 35 2.33 5.76 16.28
CA HIS A 35 2.97 6.75 15.40
C HIS A 35 2.58 6.57 13.93
N LEU A 36 2.48 5.33 13.47
CA LEU A 36 2.01 5.02 12.12
C LEU A 36 0.56 5.46 11.94
N GLY A 37 -0.27 5.32 12.98
CA GLY A 37 -1.65 5.80 12.97
C GLY A 37 -1.75 7.31 12.81
N GLU A 38 -0.91 8.07 13.52
CA GLU A 38 -0.87 9.52 13.39
C GLU A 38 -0.47 9.95 11.97
N LEU A 39 0.61 9.38 11.44
CA LEU A 39 1.08 9.70 10.09
C LEU A 39 0.04 9.29 9.04
N GLY A 40 -0.52 8.10 9.17
CA GLY A 40 -1.56 7.61 8.27
C GLY A 40 -2.79 8.51 8.28
N GLY A 41 -3.18 9.00 9.46
CA GLY A 41 -4.28 9.95 9.59
C GLY A 41 -4.03 11.26 8.85
N LEU A 42 -2.82 11.80 8.94
CA LEU A 42 -2.44 13.01 8.22
C LEU A 42 -2.49 12.80 6.70
N VAL A 43 -1.98 11.66 6.22
CA VAL A 43 -2.03 11.32 4.80
C VAL A 43 -3.48 11.22 4.33
N LYS A 44 -4.34 10.54 5.09
CA LYS A 44 -5.77 10.38 4.74
C LYS A 44 -6.48 11.73 4.69
N MET A 45 -6.16 12.66 5.59
CA MET A 45 -6.73 13.99 5.60
C MET A 45 -6.36 14.78 4.33
N GLU A 46 -5.09 14.75 3.97
CA GLU A 46 -4.64 15.44 2.76
C GLU A 46 -5.21 14.81 1.48
N LEU A 47 -5.37 13.48 1.48
CA LEU A 47 -6.03 12.79 0.36
C LEU A 47 -7.51 13.17 0.27
N ALA A 48 -8.22 13.26 1.40
CA ALA A 48 -9.62 13.66 1.43
C ALA A 48 -9.81 15.06 0.88
N ASP A 49 -8.87 15.96 1.11
CA ASP A 49 -8.91 17.33 0.59
C ASP A 49 -8.89 17.38 -0.96
N ILE A 50 -8.37 16.35 -1.59
CA ILE A 50 -8.39 16.21 -3.07
C ILE A 50 -9.35 15.12 -3.53
N ASP A 51 -10.29 14.75 -2.68
CA ASP A 51 -11.38 13.80 -2.96
C ASP A 51 -10.86 12.38 -3.28
N LYS A 52 -9.79 11.98 -2.61
CA LYS A 52 -9.21 10.64 -2.75
C LYS A 52 -9.33 9.87 -1.44
N TYR A 53 -9.78 8.63 -1.53
CA TYR A 53 -10.01 7.76 -0.38
C TYR A 53 -9.27 6.44 -0.63
N PRO A 54 -8.22 6.14 0.14
CA PRO A 54 -7.34 5.02 -0.18
C PRO A 54 -7.99 3.67 0.06
N LEU A 55 -7.58 2.68 -0.75
CA LEU A 55 -7.79 1.28 -0.43
C LEU A 55 -6.88 0.92 0.74
N ILE A 56 -7.43 0.31 1.77
CA ILE A 56 -6.65 -0.15 2.92
C ILE A 56 -6.43 -1.65 2.78
N ILE A 57 -5.19 -2.03 2.51
CA ILE A 57 -4.82 -3.40 2.18
C ILE A 57 -4.13 -4.05 3.38
N PRO A 58 -4.68 -5.15 3.93
CA PRO A 58 -3.99 -5.87 5.00
C PRO A 58 -2.62 -6.39 4.55
N PRO A 59 -1.62 -6.42 5.43
CA PRO A 59 -0.28 -6.91 5.07
C PRO A 59 -0.27 -8.32 4.49
N THR A 60 -1.10 -9.22 5.02
CA THR A 60 -1.20 -10.59 4.52
C THR A 60 -1.76 -10.64 3.09
N THR A 61 -2.69 -9.77 2.77
CA THR A 61 -3.28 -9.66 1.43
C THR A 61 -2.23 -9.18 0.43
N LEU A 62 -1.44 -8.18 0.81
CA LEU A 62 -0.35 -7.70 -0.04
C LEU A 62 0.69 -8.78 -0.29
N LYS A 63 1.12 -9.49 0.75
CA LYS A 63 2.08 -10.60 0.62
C LYS A 63 1.56 -11.68 -0.33
N LYS A 64 0.29 -12.05 -0.19
CA LYS A 64 -0.33 -13.05 -1.06
C LYS A 64 -0.36 -12.60 -2.51
N TYR A 65 -0.64 -11.31 -2.74
CA TYR A 65 -0.65 -10.76 -4.10
C TYR A 65 0.74 -10.80 -4.74
N VAL A 66 1.78 -10.45 -3.99
CA VAL A 66 3.15 -10.39 -4.52
C VAL A 66 3.79 -11.77 -4.61
N THR A 67 3.64 -12.59 -3.57
CA THR A 67 4.38 -13.86 -3.47
C THR A 67 3.54 -15.11 -3.77
N GLY A 68 2.22 -15.00 -3.77
CA GLY A 68 1.31 -16.13 -3.85
C GLY A 68 1.00 -16.78 -2.50
N ALA A 69 1.63 -16.34 -1.41
CA ALA A 69 1.42 -16.88 -0.07
C ALA A 69 1.32 -15.75 0.96
N GLY A 70 0.34 -15.83 1.85
CA GLY A 70 0.12 -14.81 2.88
C GLY A 70 1.15 -14.78 3.99
N THR A 71 2.04 -15.76 4.03
CA THR A 71 3.12 -15.88 5.01
C THR A 71 4.45 -15.99 4.29
N GLY A 72 5.54 -15.64 4.98
CA GLY A 72 6.87 -15.75 4.41
C GLY A 72 7.82 -14.73 5.01
N GLN A 73 9.09 -14.86 4.67
CA GLN A 73 10.13 -13.95 5.13
C GLN A 73 10.15 -12.67 4.30
N LYS A 74 10.69 -11.59 4.87
CA LYS A 74 10.76 -10.28 4.22
C LYS A 74 11.46 -10.31 2.86
N ASN A 75 12.54 -11.09 2.74
CA ASN A 75 13.29 -11.19 1.49
C ASN A 75 12.48 -11.80 0.35
N GLN A 76 11.41 -12.53 0.64
CA GLN A 76 10.52 -13.08 -0.39
C GLN A 76 9.77 -11.98 -1.14
N MET A 77 9.38 -10.92 -0.45
CA MET A 77 8.73 -9.76 -1.09
C MET A 77 9.65 -9.14 -2.16
N ILE A 78 10.90 -8.89 -1.80
CA ILE A 78 11.88 -8.29 -2.71
C ILE A 78 12.15 -9.23 -3.90
N LEU A 79 12.33 -10.51 -3.64
CA LEU A 79 12.61 -11.51 -4.68
C LEU A 79 11.45 -11.63 -5.67
N HIS A 80 10.21 -11.78 -5.16
CA HIS A 80 9.04 -11.95 -6.02
C HIS A 80 8.69 -10.68 -6.79
N THR A 81 8.91 -9.51 -6.20
CA THR A 81 8.76 -8.22 -6.89
C THR A 81 9.70 -8.15 -8.09
N TYR A 82 10.95 -8.52 -7.89
CA TYR A 82 11.93 -8.59 -8.97
C TYR A 82 11.50 -9.57 -10.07
N LYS A 83 11.11 -10.78 -9.67
CA LYS A 83 10.70 -11.81 -10.63
C LYS A 83 9.46 -11.42 -11.45
N LYS A 84 8.50 -10.75 -10.82
CA LYS A 84 7.24 -10.38 -11.48
C LYS A 84 7.37 -9.14 -12.35
N TRP A 85 8.09 -8.13 -11.86
CA TRP A 85 8.05 -6.80 -12.48
C TRP A 85 9.42 -6.22 -12.83
N GLY A 86 10.51 -6.77 -12.31
CA GLY A 86 11.87 -6.39 -12.66
C GLY A 86 12.62 -5.48 -11.68
N PRO A 87 11.99 -4.54 -10.96
CA PRO A 87 12.72 -3.68 -10.05
C PRO A 87 13.31 -4.42 -8.85
N THR A 88 14.45 -3.93 -8.35
CA THR A 88 15.06 -4.43 -7.13
C THR A 88 14.95 -3.36 -6.05
N PHE A 89 14.76 -3.80 -4.81
CA PHE A 89 14.64 -2.90 -3.66
C PHE A 89 15.59 -3.33 -2.55
N THR A 90 16.17 -2.34 -1.86
CA THR A 90 16.94 -2.57 -0.64
C THR A 90 16.12 -2.18 0.61
N ASP A 91 15.03 -1.44 0.43
CA ASP A 91 14.15 -0.98 1.49
C ASP A 91 12.82 -1.73 1.42
N ASP A 92 12.46 -2.42 2.49
CA ASP A 92 11.21 -3.18 2.60
C ASP A 92 9.98 -2.28 2.36
N ASN A 93 10.00 -1.07 2.92
CA ASN A 93 8.88 -0.15 2.81
C ASN A 93 8.66 0.32 1.36
N ALA A 94 9.74 0.58 0.65
CA ALA A 94 9.65 0.94 -0.77
C ALA A 94 9.13 -0.22 -1.61
N CYS A 95 9.57 -1.44 -1.30
CA CYS A 95 9.10 -2.66 -1.96
C CYS A 95 7.60 -2.86 -1.74
N ASP A 96 7.14 -2.72 -0.50
CA ASP A 96 5.72 -2.86 -0.16
C ASP A 96 4.88 -1.79 -0.86
N ALA A 97 5.35 -0.55 -0.89
CA ALA A 97 4.65 0.53 -1.59
C ALA A 97 4.53 0.25 -3.09
N TYR A 98 5.57 -0.31 -3.70
CA TYR A 98 5.52 -0.71 -5.10
C TYR A 98 4.50 -1.82 -5.33
N GLY A 99 4.46 -2.83 -4.44
CA GLY A 99 3.47 -3.91 -4.49
C GLY A 99 2.05 -3.40 -4.35
N LEU A 100 1.83 -2.44 -3.44
CA LEU A 100 0.52 -1.79 -3.27
C LEU A 100 0.09 -1.06 -4.54
N ALA A 101 1.01 -0.35 -5.19
CA ALA A 101 0.72 0.36 -6.44
C ALA A 101 0.34 -0.62 -7.55
N ARG A 102 1.03 -1.74 -7.64
CA ARG A 102 0.70 -2.79 -8.60
C ARG A 102 -0.66 -3.42 -8.34
N LEU A 103 -0.97 -3.71 -7.08
CA LEU A 103 -2.29 -4.23 -6.72
C LEU A 103 -3.39 -3.22 -7.06
N CYS A 104 -3.15 -1.96 -6.75
CA CYS A 104 -4.10 -0.88 -7.01
C CYS A 104 -4.38 -0.71 -8.51
N SER A 105 -3.37 -0.88 -9.36
CA SER A 105 -3.51 -0.77 -10.81
C SER A 105 -4.18 -1.98 -11.46
N GLY A 106 -4.21 -3.13 -10.76
CA GLY A 106 -4.92 -4.32 -11.23
C GLY A 106 -4.28 -5.02 -12.42
N ASP A 107 -2.96 -4.92 -12.56
CA ASP A 107 -2.25 -5.48 -13.71
C ASP A 107 -1.79 -6.94 -13.52
N GLY A 108 -2.31 -7.65 -12.53
CA GLY A 108 -2.01 -9.06 -12.31
C GLY A 108 -2.61 -9.97 -13.39
N THR A 109 -1.88 -11.01 -13.76
CA THR A 109 -2.30 -11.95 -14.80
C THR A 109 -2.67 -13.34 -14.27
N LEU A 110 -2.11 -13.71 -13.11
CA LEU A 110 -2.36 -15.01 -12.49
C LEU A 110 -3.73 -15.03 -11.79
N ALA A 111 -4.30 -16.23 -11.66
CA ALA A 111 -5.64 -16.39 -11.09
C ALA A 111 -5.76 -15.80 -9.68
N TYR A 112 -4.76 -16.06 -8.82
CA TYR A 112 -4.80 -15.54 -7.45
C TYR A 112 -4.63 -14.01 -7.42
N GLU A 113 -3.86 -13.44 -8.33
CA GLU A 113 -3.68 -11.99 -8.44
C GLU A 113 -5.00 -11.32 -8.82
N LYS A 114 -5.70 -11.87 -9.81
CA LYS A 114 -7.00 -11.37 -10.24
C LYS A 114 -8.05 -11.49 -9.14
N ALA A 115 -8.04 -12.61 -8.40
CA ALA A 115 -8.98 -12.82 -7.31
C ALA A 115 -8.75 -11.82 -6.17
N ILE A 116 -7.50 -11.52 -5.83
CA ILE A 116 -7.18 -10.54 -4.79
C ILE A 116 -7.58 -9.14 -5.24
N TYR A 117 -7.31 -8.78 -6.50
CA TYR A 117 -7.73 -7.48 -7.04
C TYR A 117 -9.25 -7.31 -6.93
N GLN A 118 -10.02 -8.32 -7.29
CA GLN A 118 -11.47 -8.31 -7.15
C GLN A 118 -11.90 -8.16 -5.69
N GLN A 119 -11.23 -8.88 -4.79
CA GLN A 119 -11.53 -8.82 -3.37
C GLN A 119 -11.38 -7.40 -2.82
N VAL A 120 -10.28 -6.71 -3.14
CA VAL A 120 -10.01 -5.39 -2.58
C VAL A 120 -10.82 -4.28 -3.23
N GLN A 121 -11.56 -4.55 -4.30
CA GLN A 121 -12.50 -3.59 -4.87
C GLN A 121 -13.80 -3.47 -4.07
N ARG A 122 -14.03 -4.33 -3.09
CA ARG A 122 -15.21 -4.24 -2.23
C ARG A 122 -15.19 -2.94 -1.42
N PRO A 123 -16.38 -2.37 -1.14
CA PRO A 123 -16.48 -1.10 -0.40
C PRO A 123 -15.81 -1.11 0.98
N ASP A 124 -15.76 -2.26 1.66
CA ASP A 124 -15.16 -2.38 2.98
C ASP A 124 -13.64 -2.19 3.00
N TYR A 125 -12.98 -2.27 1.84
CA TYR A 125 -11.54 -1.99 1.73
C TYR A 125 -11.24 -0.52 1.50
N ARG A 126 -12.21 0.29 1.13
CA ARG A 126 -12.00 1.72 0.87
C ARG A 126 -12.33 2.56 2.10
N GLU A 127 -11.36 3.34 2.53
CA GLU A 127 -11.51 4.25 3.67
C GLU A 127 -12.19 5.54 3.22
N ILE A 128 -13.43 5.71 3.61
CA ILE A 128 -14.20 6.91 3.31
C ILE A 128 -14.45 7.71 4.58
#